data_cfdc2b3073b82b03e91fbb5a69ef069d
#
_entry.id   cfdc2b3073b82b03e91fbb5a69ef069d
#
_cell.length_a   1.000
_cell.length_b   1.000
_cell.length_c   1.000
_cell.angle_alpha   90.00
_cell.angle_beta   90.00
_cell.angle_gamma   90.00
#
_symmetry.space_group_name_H-M   'P 1'
#
loop_
_entity.id
_entity.type
_entity.pdbx_description
1 polymer ?
#
loop_
_entity_poly.entity_id
_entity_poly.type
_entity_poly.pdbx_seq_one_letter_code
_entity_poly.pdbx_strand_id
1 'polypeptide(L)'
;MKGEIYMIVVRQRDEKDCGVCALLSIIRHYKGNVPLEKIRLDAKTTNEGTTALNLILASQKYGFEAMGVKLNSIYDIKQFPAIAHMNLKKGYTHYVVIEKITKDKIFIMDPAKGKVVMKVNDFICEWSNVVLLFYP
;
A
#
# COMPACT_ATOMS: atom_id res chain seq x y z
N MET A 1 -3.02 -22.38 -5.75
CA MET A 1 -4.18 -23.09 -5.20
C MET A 1 -5.40 -22.17 -5.24
N LYS A 2 -6.52 -22.70 -5.66
CA LYS A 2 -7.74 -21.90 -5.77
C LYS A 2 -8.20 -21.43 -4.40
N GLY A 3 -8.57 -20.17 -4.33
CA GLY A 3 -9.10 -19.57 -3.10
C GLY A 3 -8.05 -19.04 -2.12
N GLU A 4 -6.80 -19.32 -2.32
CA GLU A 4 -5.75 -18.76 -1.47
C GLU A 4 -5.35 -17.38 -1.95
N ILE A 5 -5.18 -16.48 -0.99
CA ILE A 5 -4.65 -15.14 -1.22
C ILE A 5 -3.19 -15.15 -0.77
N TYR A 6 -2.29 -14.97 -1.71
CA TYR A 6 -0.88 -14.89 -1.41
C TYR A 6 -0.50 -13.43 -1.20
N MET A 7 -0.16 -13.09 0.04
CA MET A 7 0.27 -11.74 0.40
C MET A 7 1.73 -11.75 0.80
N ILE A 8 2.47 -10.76 0.32
CA ILE A 8 3.85 -10.53 0.74
C ILE A 8 3.82 -9.57 1.93
N VAL A 9 4.12 -10.09 3.10
CA VAL A 9 4.05 -9.32 4.33
C VAL A 9 5.38 -8.62 4.58
N VAL A 10 5.31 -7.30 4.75
CA VAL A 10 6.44 -6.49 5.18
C VAL A 10 5.99 -5.68 6.39
N ARG A 11 6.46 -6.08 7.57
CA ARG A 11 6.08 -5.42 8.82
C ARG A 11 6.94 -4.21 9.09
N GLN A 12 6.29 -3.11 9.45
CA GLN A 12 7.01 -1.91 9.84
C GLN A 12 7.61 -2.10 11.24
N ARG A 13 8.74 -1.44 11.47
CA ARG A 13 9.37 -1.37 12.80
C ARG A 13 9.12 -0.01 13.46
N ASP A 14 8.74 0.97 12.65
CA ASP A 14 8.55 2.35 13.07
C ASP A 14 7.32 2.89 12.35
N GLU A 15 6.58 3.79 12.99
CA GLU A 15 5.36 4.35 12.41
C GLU A 15 5.59 5.09 11.10
N LYS A 16 6.77 5.67 10.92
CA LYS A 16 7.12 6.38 9.68
C LYS A 16 7.31 5.48 8.48
N ASP A 17 7.41 4.17 8.68
CA ASP A 17 7.80 3.21 7.64
C ASP A 17 6.62 2.56 6.92
N CYS A 18 5.38 2.88 7.26
CA CYS A 18 4.24 2.18 6.65
C CYS A 18 4.24 2.30 5.12
N GLY A 19 4.55 3.48 4.58
CA GLY A 19 4.57 3.70 3.13
C GLY A 19 5.68 2.92 2.43
N VAL A 20 6.90 2.99 2.95
CA VAL A 20 8.02 2.28 2.33
C VAL A 20 7.92 0.77 2.49
N CYS A 21 7.32 0.29 3.58
CA CYS A 21 7.03 -1.14 3.74
C CYS A 21 5.96 -1.60 2.75
N ALA A 22 4.93 -0.79 2.51
CA ALA A 22 3.93 -1.08 1.50
C ALA A 22 4.58 -1.14 0.11
N LEU A 23 5.44 -0.19 -0.22
CA LEU A 23 6.13 -0.20 -1.51
C LEU A 23 7.05 -1.42 -1.66
N LEU A 24 7.78 -1.79 -0.62
CA LEU A 24 8.63 -2.99 -0.66
C LEU A 24 7.80 -4.25 -0.90
N SER A 25 6.60 -4.34 -0.33
CA SER A 25 5.68 -5.43 -0.61
C SER A 25 5.31 -5.50 -2.09
N ILE A 26 5.02 -4.35 -2.71
CA ILE A 26 4.76 -4.27 -4.15
C ILE A 26 5.98 -4.77 -4.94
N ILE A 27 7.16 -4.29 -4.60
CA ILE A 27 8.41 -4.67 -5.29
C ILE A 27 8.61 -6.18 -5.20
N ARG A 28 8.43 -6.76 -4.03
CA ARG A 28 8.59 -8.21 -3.83
C ARG A 28 7.53 -9.02 -4.55
N HIS A 29 6.32 -8.49 -4.66
CA HIS A 29 5.25 -9.15 -5.43
C HIS A 29 5.69 -9.38 -6.88
N TYR A 30 6.42 -8.46 -7.46
CA TYR A 30 6.97 -8.57 -8.82
C TYR A 30 8.39 -9.14 -8.82
N LYS A 31 8.76 -9.84 -7.74
CA LYS A 31 10.02 -10.60 -7.60
C LYS A 31 11.28 -9.74 -7.52
N GLY A 32 11.12 -8.44 -7.29
CA GLY A 32 12.23 -7.57 -7.00
C GLY A 32 12.58 -7.61 -5.52
N ASN A 33 13.68 -6.98 -5.18
CA ASN A 33 14.04 -6.74 -3.79
C ASN A 33 14.96 -5.54 -3.71
N VAL A 34 14.65 -4.65 -2.76
CA VAL A 34 15.44 -3.45 -2.50
C VAL A 34 15.55 -3.31 -1.00
N PRO A 35 16.74 -3.02 -0.46
CA PRO A 35 16.85 -2.79 0.97
C PRO A 35 15.92 -1.66 1.42
N LEU A 36 15.25 -1.85 2.55
CA LEU A 36 14.30 -0.86 3.05
C LEU A 36 14.94 0.51 3.24
N GLU A 37 16.20 0.53 3.71
CA GLU A 37 16.94 1.78 3.91
C GLU A 37 17.10 2.57 2.61
N LYS A 38 17.34 1.86 1.50
CA LYS A 38 17.42 2.52 0.19
C LYS A 38 16.09 3.11 -0.23
N ILE A 39 15.00 2.40 0.03
CA ILE A 39 13.66 2.91 -0.27
C ILE A 39 13.37 4.16 0.54
N ARG A 40 13.74 4.16 1.83
CA ARG A 40 13.59 5.36 2.67
C ARG A 40 14.31 6.56 2.09
N LEU A 41 15.53 6.38 1.62
CA LEU A 41 16.31 7.46 1.00
C LEU A 41 15.66 7.93 -0.30
N ASP A 42 15.30 7.01 -1.18
CA ASP A 42 14.72 7.35 -2.48
C ASP A 42 13.33 7.98 -2.33
N ALA A 43 12.58 7.58 -1.33
CA ALA A 43 11.25 8.11 -1.05
C ALA A 43 11.27 9.31 -0.11
N LYS A 44 12.46 9.73 0.33
CA LYS A 44 12.61 10.91 1.22
C LYS A 44 11.75 10.81 2.48
N THR A 45 11.76 9.62 3.10
CA THR A 45 11.02 9.36 4.32
C THR A 45 11.54 10.25 5.45
N THR A 46 10.61 10.89 6.15
CA THR A 46 10.92 11.74 7.31
C THR A 46 10.31 11.13 8.57
N ASN A 47 10.46 11.80 9.69
CA ASN A 47 9.82 11.38 10.94
C ASN A 47 8.29 11.38 10.85
N GLU A 48 7.73 12.09 9.87
CA GLU A 48 6.29 12.12 9.63
C GLU A 48 5.84 11.08 8.59
N GLY A 49 6.77 10.28 8.07
CA GLY A 49 6.47 9.25 7.09
C GLY A 49 6.85 9.67 5.68
N THR A 50 6.15 9.11 4.72
CA THR A 50 6.41 9.31 3.29
C THR A 50 5.14 9.79 2.59
N THR A 51 5.24 10.80 1.75
CA THR A 51 4.10 11.26 0.97
C THR A 51 3.78 10.30 -0.17
N ALA A 52 2.53 10.31 -0.62
CA ALA A 52 2.12 9.50 -1.77
C ALA A 52 2.95 9.84 -3.02
N LEU A 53 3.19 11.12 -3.27
CA LEU A 53 4.02 11.54 -4.41
C LEU A 53 5.42 10.94 -4.31
N ASN A 54 6.03 10.98 -3.14
CA ASN A 54 7.38 10.45 -2.97
C ASN A 54 7.43 8.92 -3.11
N LEU A 55 6.37 8.21 -2.71
CA LEU A 55 6.28 6.77 -2.97
C LEU A 55 6.23 6.49 -4.47
N ILE A 56 5.44 7.27 -5.21
CA ILE A 56 5.34 7.15 -6.65
C ILE A 56 6.70 7.40 -7.31
N LEU A 57 7.36 8.50 -6.93
CA LEU A 57 8.66 8.86 -7.50
C LEU A 57 9.73 7.81 -7.18
N ALA A 58 9.73 7.28 -5.97
CA ALA A 58 10.64 6.21 -5.60
C ALA A 58 10.41 4.94 -6.43
N SER A 59 9.14 4.55 -6.63
CA SER A 59 8.81 3.36 -7.40
C SER A 59 9.29 3.44 -8.84
N GLN A 60 9.29 4.64 -9.42
CA GLN A 60 9.78 4.86 -10.78
C GLN A 60 11.27 4.52 -10.91
N LYS A 61 12.04 4.74 -9.85
CA LYS A 61 13.45 4.36 -9.83
C LYS A 61 13.67 2.85 -9.90
N TYR A 62 12.65 2.08 -9.53
CA TYR A 62 12.69 0.62 -9.53
C TYR A 62 11.97 0.01 -10.72
N GLY A 63 11.65 0.82 -11.73
CA GLY A 63 11.10 0.34 -12.99
C GLY A 63 9.58 0.32 -13.09
N PHE A 64 8.88 0.90 -12.13
CA PHE A 64 7.41 0.95 -12.18
C PHE A 64 6.93 2.21 -12.91
N GLU A 65 5.86 2.06 -13.65
CA GLU A 65 4.99 3.17 -13.94
C GLU A 65 3.98 3.23 -12.81
N ALA A 66 3.83 4.39 -12.20
CA ALA A 66 2.97 4.52 -11.03
C ALA A 66 2.15 5.79 -11.10
N MET A 67 0.95 5.73 -10.56
CA MET A 67 0.06 6.88 -10.48
C MET A 67 -0.77 6.84 -9.21
N GLY A 68 -1.07 8.02 -8.68
CA GLY A 68 -2.04 8.18 -7.61
C GLY A 68 -3.36 8.61 -8.21
N VAL A 69 -4.45 7.96 -7.81
CA VAL A 69 -5.78 8.29 -8.29
C VAL A 69 -6.74 8.41 -7.11
N LYS A 70 -7.70 9.31 -7.27
CA LYS A 70 -8.80 9.42 -6.32
C LYS A 70 -10.04 8.77 -6.93
N LEU A 71 -10.59 7.79 -6.24
CA LEU A 71 -11.69 6.99 -6.76
C LEU A 71 -12.96 7.23 -5.93
N ASN A 72 -14.10 7.17 -6.60
CA ASN A 72 -15.40 7.25 -5.92
C ASN A 72 -15.77 5.92 -5.26
N SER A 73 -15.29 4.81 -5.82
CA SER A 73 -15.61 3.49 -5.32
C SER A 73 -14.35 2.63 -5.25
N ILE A 74 -14.22 1.87 -4.16
CA ILE A 74 -13.12 0.92 -4.00
C ILE A 74 -13.16 -0.18 -5.08
N TYR A 75 -14.34 -0.46 -5.61
CA TYR A 75 -14.50 -1.47 -6.66
C TYR A 75 -14.00 -1.01 -8.02
N ASP A 76 -13.64 0.26 -8.16
CA ASP A 76 -13.06 0.79 -9.41
C ASP A 76 -11.57 0.48 -9.55
N ILE A 77 -10.95 -0.10 -8.53
CA ILE A 77 -9.56 -0.53 -8.63
C ILE A 77 -9.45 -1.71 -9.58
N LYS A 78 -8.64 -1.59 -10.62
CA LYS A 78 -8.46 -2.63 -11.64
C LYS A 78 -7.06 -3.23 -11.64
N GLN A 79 -6.12 -2.67 -10.88
CA GLN A 79 -4.74 -3.12 -10.81
C GLN A 79 -4.39 -3.50 -9.38
N PHE A 80 -3.97 -4.74 -9.19
CA PHE A 80 -3.58 -5.27 -7.88
C PHE A 80 -2.18 -5.88 -7.96
N PRO A 81 -1.41 -5.85 -6.87
CA PRO A 81 -1.72 -5.16 -5.62
C PRO A 81 -1.64 -3.64 -5.77
N ALA A 82 -2.40 -2.93 -4.97
CA ALA A 82 -2.42 -1.47 -4.95
C ALA A 82 -2.15 -0.98 -3.53
N ILE A 83 -1.65 0.24 -3.40
CA ILE A 83 -1.48 0.87 -2.09
C ILE A 83 -2.66 1.80 -1.85
N ALA A 84 -3.33 1.64 -0.72
CA ALA A 84 -4.40 2.54 -0.30
C ALA A 84 -3.89 3.49 0.78
N HIS A 85 -4.29 4.76 0.65
CA HIS A 85 -4.03 5.76 1.66
C HIS A 85 -5.19 5.82 2.64
N MET A 86 -4.90 5.69 3.92
CA MET A 86 -5.91 5.62 4.97
C MET A 86 -5.82 6.85 5.86
N ASN A 87 -6.97 7.39 6.24
CA ASN A 87 -7.07 8.44 7.24
C ASN A 87 -7.45 7.79 8.56
N LEU A 88 -6.47 7.62 9.43
CA LEU A 88 -6.72 7.07 10.75
C LEU A 88 -7.14 8.18 11.72
N LYS A 89 -7.81 7.80 12.79
CA LYS A 89 -8.18 8.74 13.85
C LYS A 89 -6.94 9.44 14.39
N LYS A 90 -7.08 10.66 14.85
CA LYS A 90 -6.01 11.53 15.40
C LYS A 90 -5.08 12.11 14.32
N GLY A 91 -5.51 12.15 13.06
CA GLY A 91 -4.74 12.80 12.01
C GLY A 91 -3.56 12.02 11.47
N TYR A 92 -3.38 10.77 11.90
CA TYR A 92 -2.33 9.91 11.32
C TYR A 92 -2.74 9.44 9.94
N THR A 93 -1.80 9.52 9.00
CA THR A 93 -1.95 8.88 7.70
C THR A 93 -1.31 7.50 7.75
N HIS A 94 -1.86 6.57 6.99
CA HIS A 94 -1.36 5.21 6.96
C HIS A 94 -1.52 4.65 5.55
N TYR A 95 -0.65 3.71 5.19
CA TYR A 95 -0.72 3.04 3.90
C TYR A 95 -0.84 1.54 4.12
N VAL A 96 -1.72 0.93 3.36
CA VAL A 96 -1.89 -0.53 3.34
C VAL A 96 -1.86 -1.02 1.91
N VAL A 97 -1.53 -2.30 1.72
CA VAL A 97 -1.53 -2.92 0.40
C VAL A 97 -2.83 -3.69 0.23
N ILE A 98 -3.58 -3.38 -0.84
CA ILE A 98 -4.78 -4.13 -1.18
C ILE A 98 -4.38 -5.25 -2.14
N GLU A 99 -4.63 -6.49 -1.73
CA GLU A 99 -4.32 -7.66 -2.55
C GLU A 99 -5.52 -8.14 -3.37
N LYS A 100 -6.71 -8.02 -2.80
CA LYS A 100 -7.93 -8.51 -3.45
C LYS A 100 -9.16 -7.86 -2.82
N ILE A 101 -10.19 -7.67 -3.62
CA ILE A 101 -11.50 -7.21 -3.17
C ILE A 101 -12.54 -8.19 -3.69
N THR A 102 -13.40 -8.65 -2.79
CA THR A 102 -14.61 -9.41 -3.14
C THR A 102 -15.83 -8.53 -2.97
N LYS A 103 -17.01 -9.08 -3.15
CA LYS A 103 -18.26 -8.32 -3.04
C LYS A 103 -18.37 -7.57 -1.71
N ASP A 104 -17.92 -8.19 -0.61
CA ASP A 104 -18.13 -7.65 0.73
C ASP A 104 -16.87 -7.60 1.58
N LYS A 105 -15.76 -8.14 1.10
CA LYS A 105 -14.50 -8.21 1.87
C LYS A 105 -13.32 -7.67 1.09
N ILE A 106 -12.35 -7.16 1.83
CA ILE A 106 -11.11 -6.67 1.29
C ILE A 106 -9.94 -7.35 2.02
N PHE A 107 -9.00 -7.84 1.23
CA PHE A 107 -7.82 -8.55 1.73
C PHE A 107 -6.62 -7.61 1.62
N ILE A 108 -6.05 -7.27 2.76
CA ILE A 108 -4.98 -6.29 2.82
C ILE A 108 -3.76 -6.82 3.57
N MET A 109 -2.61 -6.27 3.22
CA MET A 109 -1.41 -6.35 4.03
C MET A 109 -1.21 -4.99 4.69
N ASP A 110 -1.31 -4.96 6.00
CA ASP A 110 -1.09 -3.76 6.79
C ASP A 110 0.31 -3.83 7.39
N PRO A 111 1.21 -2.90 7.06
CA PRO A 111 2.55 -2.93 7.63
C PRO A 111 2.58 -2.93 9.17
N ALA A 112 1.55 -2.39 9.80
CA ALA A 112 1.45 -2.40 11.27
C ALA A 112 0.92 -3.71 11.84
N LYS A 113 0.12 -4.46 11.08
CA LYS A 113 -0.61 -5.62 11.59
C LYS A 113 -0.32 -6.94 10.86
N GLY A 114 0.17 -6.88 9.63
CA GLY A 114 0.30 -8.05 8.76
C GLY A 114 -0.95 -8.28 7.92
N LYS A 115 -1.32 -9.54 7.71
CA LYS A 115 -2.49 -9.88 6.91
C LYS A 115 -3.77 -9.55 7.66
N VAL A 116 -4.67 -8.81 7.00
CA VAL A 116 -5.96 -8.43 7.58
C VAL A 116 -7.04 -8.64 6.53
N VAL A 117 -8.16 -9.19 6.95
CA VAL A 117 -9.37 -9.28 6.13
C VAL A 117 -10.43 -8.43 6.80
N MET A 118 -10.97 -7.48 6.07
CA MET A 118 -11.97 -6.54 6.57
C MET A 118 -13.23 -6.60 5.72
N LYS A 119 -14.34 -6.20 6.32
CA LYS A 119 -15.52 -5.87 5.52
C LYS A 119 -15.23 -4.59 4.74
N VAL A 120 -15.69 -4.54 3.50
CA VAL A 120 -15.49 -3.36 2.67
C VAL A 120 -16.04 -2.11 3.35
N ASN A 121 -17.23 -2.21 3.95
CA ASN A 121 -17.85 -1.05 4.62
C ASN A 121 -16.98 -0.49 5.76
N ASP A 122 -16.29 -1.36 6.50
CA ASP A 122 -15.40 -0.92 7.57
C ASP A 122 -14.14 -0.26 6.98
N PHE A 123 -13.64 -0.80 5.89
CA PHE A 123 -12.46 -0.25 5.23
C PHE A 123 -12.73 1.16 4.68
N ILE A 124 -13.84 1.35 3.99
CA ILE A 124 -14.13 2.65 3.37
C ILE A 124 -14.35 3.76 4.38
N CYS A 125 -14.68 3.44 5.64
CA CYS A 125 -14.80 4.44 6.70
C CYS A 125 -13.47 5.14 7.00
N GLU A 126 -12.36 4.47 6.75
CA GLU A 126 -11.03 5.00 7.02
C GLU A 126 -10.24 5.34 5.75
N TRP A 127 -10.75 4.95 4.59
CA TRP A 127 -10.07 5.17 3.32
C TRP A 127 -10.21 6.62 2.87
N SER A 128 -9.11 7.20 2.38
CA SER A 128 -9.11 8.59 1.88
C SER A 128 -9.61 8.73 0.45
N ASN A 129 -10.04 7.63 -0.17
CA ASN A 129 -10.41 7.52 -1.59
C ASN A 129 -9.19 7.60 -2.54
N VAL A 130 -8.00 7.63 -2.01
CA VAL A 130 -6.76 7.65 -2.81
C VAL A 130 -6.14 6.27 -2.82
N VAL A 131 -5.76 5.80 -4.03
CA VAL A 131 -4.95 4.61 -4.21
C VAL A 131 -3.77 4.93 -5.11
N LEU A 132 -2.68 4.19 -4.90
CA LEU A 132 -1.50 4.24 -5.74
C LEU A 132 -1.47 2.95 -6.55
N LEU A 133 -1.41 3.09 -7.86
CA LEU A 133 -1.39 1.97 -8.80
C LEU A 133 0.00 1.80 -9.38
N PHE A 134 0.46 0.56 -9.47
CA PHE A 134 1.82 0.23 -9.90
C PHE A 134 1.77 -0.75 -11.07
N TYR A 135 2.45 -0.39 -12.14
CA TYR A 135 2.58 -1.22 -13.35
C TYR A 135 4.06 -1.52 -13.55
N PRO A 136 4.44 -2.79 -13.49
CA PRO A 136 5.85 -3.18 -13.61
C PRO A 136 6.43 -2.95 -15.00
#